data_72e9c94d6ea5b3c6bc3a990776fe03d4
#
_entry.id   72e9c94d6ea5b3c6bc3a990776fe03d4
#
_cell.length_a   1.000
_cell.length_b   1.000
_cell.length_c   1.000
_cell.angle_alpha   90.00
_cell.angle_beta   90.00
_cell.angle_gamma   90.00
#
_symmetry.space_group_name_H-M   'P 1'
#
loop_
_entity.id
_entity.type
_entity.pdbx_description
1 polymer ?
#
loop_
_entity_poly.entity_id
_entity_poly.type
_entity_poly.pdbx_seq_one_letter_code
_entity_poly.pdbx_strand_id
1 'polypeptide(L)'
;MKAGVNILNFGPGAGPEALLGWAQVAEALGYHSVFISDHIAITPSIRDRYPEPLYDPFAALAFLAGRTTRVQLGTTVIVLPYRNPLLTARLGANVDQLSNGRFIFGCAVGGWEDEFAALGVSYKQRGRLATESLEAILALWTADAPVSYQGRLVRFEDVSPMATNRKPFFMINSREMRSRIL
;
A
#
# COMPACT_ATOMS: atom_id res chain seq x y z
N MET A 1 -8.74 7.38 -21.92
CA MET A 1 -7.50 6.89 -21.28
C MET A 1 -7.58 7.25 -19.80
N LYS A 2 -7.22 6.35 -18.88
CA LYS A 2 -7.16 6.65 -17.44
C LYS A 2 -5.72 7.05 -17.09
N ALA A 3 -5.50 8.29 -16.67
CA ALA A 3 -4.20 8.80 -16.25
C ALA A 3 -4.16 8.98 -14.73
N GLY A 4 -3.04 8.62 -14.11
CA GLY A 4 -2.77 8.84 -12.69
C GLY A 4 -1.47 9.61 -12.49
N VAL A 5 -1.35 10.25 -11.34
CA VAL A 5 -0.15 11.01 -10.95
C VAL A 5 0.38 10.53 -9.61
N ASN A 6 1.71 10.45 -9.49
CA ASN A 6 2.36 10.19 -8.21
C ASN A 6 2.57 11.49 -7.46
N ILE A 7 2.12 11.55 -6.21
CA ILE A 7 2.30 12.69 -5.31
C ILE A 7 3.50 12.41 -4.42
N LEU A 8 4.39 13.40 -4.29
CA LEU A 8 5.54 13.29 -3.40
C LEU A 8 5.09 13.33 -1.93
N ASN A 9 5.30 12.23 -1.23
CA ASN A 9 5.03 12.09 0.20
C ASN A 9 6.29 12.15 1.07
N PHE A 10 7.39 12.63 0.50
CA PHE A 10 8.68 12.74 1.17
C PHE A 10 9.43 14.01 0.76
N GLY A 11 10.42 14.38 1.57
CA GLY A 11 11.32 15.51 1.35
C GLY A 11 10.78 16.86 1.82
N PRO A 12 11.61 17.90 1.75
CA PRO A 12 11.31 19.22 2.33
C PRO A 12 10.04 19.90 1.77
N GLY A 13 9.59 19.48 0.58
CA GLY A 13 8.34 19.96 -0.04
C GLY A 13 7.11 19.13 0.34
N ALA A 14 7.27 18.03 1.07
CA ALA A 14 6.14 17.22 1.52
C ALA A 14 5.54 17.79 2.81
N GLY A 15 4.21 17.82 2.86
CA GLY A 15 3.46 18.28 4.02
C GLY A 15 1.97 18.12 3.79
N PRO A 16 1.14 18.31 4.83
CA PRO A 16 -0.31 18.15 4.71
C PRO A 16 -0.93 19.04 3.63
N GLU A 17 -0.49 20.31 3.55
CA GLU A 17 -0.97 21.26 2.56
C GLU A 17 -0.55 20.89 1.14
N ALA A 18 0.71 20.46 0.95
CA ALA A 18 1.23 20.03 -0.35
C ALA A 18 0.53 18.75 -0.84
N LEU A 19 0.39 17.73 0.03
CA LEU A 19 -0.33 16.50 -0.29
C LEU A 19 -1.77 16.79 -0.71
N LEU A 20 -2.47 17.62 0.07
CA LEU A 20 -3.85 18.00 -0.23
C LEU A 20 -3.94 18.82 -1.52
N GLY A 21 -3.09 19.84 -1.69
CA GLY A 21 -3.07 20.69 -2.86
C GLY A 21 -2.87 19.90 -4.16
N TRP A 22 -1.89 18.97 -4.19
CA TRP A 22 -1.66 18.11 -5.35
C TRP A 22 -2.84 17.18 -5.63
N ALA A 23 -3.47 16.59 -4.59
CA ALA A 23 -4.62 15.73 -4.79
C ALA A 23 -5.82 16.51 -5.34
N GLN A 24 -6.09 17.71 -4.84
CA GLN A 24 -7.16 18.57 -5.32
C GLN A 24 -6.91 19.08 -6.75
N VAL A 25 -5.69 19.46 -7.09
CA VAL A 25 -5.30 19.84 -8.46
C VAL A 25 -5.49 18.65 -9.41
N ALA A 26 -5.03 17.48 -9.03
CA ALA A 26 -5.23 16.27 -9.83
C ALA A 26 -6.74 15.98 -10.06
N GLU A 27 -7.55 16.11 -9.02
CA GLU A 27 -9.00 15.93 -9.10
C GLU A 27 -9.67 17.00 -10.00
N ALA A 28 -9.25 18.25 -9.89
CA ALA A 28 -9.76 19.36 -10.70
C ALA A 28 -9.40 19.23 -12.18
N LEU A 29 -8.18 18.76 -12.48
CA LEU A 29 -7.72 18.51 -13.85
C LEU A 29 -8.26 17.21 -14.47
N GLY A 30 -9.06 16.44 -13.74
CA GLY A 30 -9.68 15.22 -14.22
C GLY A 30 -8.74 13.99 -14.27
N TYR A 31 -7.66 13.98 -13.51
CA TYR A 31 -6.86 12.78 -13.33
C TYR A 31 -7.71 11.69 -12.67
N HIS A 32 -7.50 10.45 -13.12
CA HIS A 32 -8.24 9.30 -12.59
C HIS A 32 -7.79 8.91 -11.19
N SER A 33 -6.49 8.99 -10.92
CA SER A 33 -5.90 8.50 -9.67
C SER A 33 -4.69 9.32 -9.22
N VAL A 34 -4.48 9.36 -7.91
CA VAL A 34 -3.24 9.81 -7.28
C VAL A 34 -2.59 8.64 -6.55
N PHE A 35 -1.27 8.61 -6.52
CA PHE A 35 -0.49 7.52 -5.92
C PHE A 35 0.53 8.05 -4.93
N ILE A 36 0.80 7.26 -3.89
CA ILE A 36 1.76 7.52 -2.81
C ILE A 36 2.76 6.37 -2.74
N SER A 37 4.04 6.71 -2.57
CA SER A 37 5.15 5.75 -2.44
C SER A 37 5.28 5.20 -1.02
N ASP A 38 5.97 4.07 -0.87
CA ASP A 38 6.19 3.40 0.41
C ASP A 38 7.67 3.23 0.74
N HIS A 39 8.06 3.78 1.88
CA HIS A 39 9.28 3.49 2.62
C HIS A 39 8.95 3.60 4.12
N ILE A 40 9.71 2.91 4.96
CA ILE A 40 9.54 2.93 6.43
C ILE A 40 10.80 3.44 7.10
N ALA A 41 11.95 2.85 6.78
CA ALA A 41 13.23 3.20 7.40
C ALA A 41 14.16 3.86 6.37
N ILE A 42 14.40 5.16 6.55
CA ILE A 42 15.28 5.91 5.65
C ILE A 42 16.73 5.63 6.00
N THR A 43 17.28 4.62 5.36
CA THR A 43 18.67 4.16 5.53
C THR A 43 19.65 5.01 4.72
N PRO A 44 20.97 4.91 4.99
CA PRO A 44 21.98 5.65 4.24
C PRO A 44 21.92 5.47 2.71
N SER A 45 21.52 4.30 2.22
CA SER A 45 21.46 4.01 0.78
C SER A 45 20.32 4.73 0.05
N ILE A 46 19.29 5.18 0.78
CA ILE A 46 18.09 5.76 0.18
C ILE A 46 17.80 7.21 0.59
N ARG A 47 18.49 7.73 1.66
CA ARG A 47 18.19 9.06 2.23
C ARG A 47 18.30 10.22 1.24
N ASP A 48 19.23 10.14 0.30
CA ASP A 48 19.39 11.20 -0.70
C ASP A 48 18.26 11.22 -1.73
N ARG A 49 17.64 10.06 -1.94
CA ARG A 49 16.51 9.90 -2.87
C ARG A 49 15.16 10.09 -2.18
N TYR A 50 15.06 9.71 -0.91
CA TYR A 50 13.84 9.77 -0.11
C TYR A 50 14.12 10.50 1.22
N PRO A 51 14.42 11.81 1.19
CA PRO A 51 14.70 12.57 2.41
C PRO A 51 13.45 12.76 3.27
N GLU A 52 13.66 12.97 4.57
CA GLU A 52 12.61 13.36 5.50
C GLU A 52 12.08 14.80 5.22
N PRO A 53 10.84 15.13 5.62
CA PRO A 53 9.85 14.23 6.22
C PRO A 53 9.32 13.19 5.24
N LEU A 54 8.93 12.01 5.73
CA LEU A 54 8.30 10.98 4.94
C LEU A 54 6.96 10.58 5.58
N TYR A 55 5.90 10.56 4.79
CA TYR A 55 4.56 10.18 5.23
C TYR A 55 4.24 8.75 4.81
N ASP A 56 3.84 7.91 5.76
CA ASP A 56 3.34 6.57 5.47
C ASP A 56 2.19 6.63 4.46
N PRO A 57 2.18 5.76 3.42
CA PRO A 57 1.17 5.82 2.37
C PRO A 57 -0.27 5.63 2.88
N PHE A 58 -0.51 4.75 3.85
CA PHE A 58 -1.87 4.57 4.37
C PHE A 58 -2.33 5.78 5.18
N ALA A 59 -1.44 6.39 5.98
CA ALA A 59 -1.74 7.62 6.71
C ALA A 59 -2.04 8.78 5.76
N ALA A 60 -1.20 8.98 4.73
CA ALA A 60 -1.41 10.02 3.72
C ALA A 60 -2.70 9.80 2.93
N LEU A 61 -2.99 8.56 2.48
CA LEU A 61 -4.21 8.25 1.74
C LEU A 61 -5.47 8.36 2.60
N ALA A 62 -5.43 8.00 3.88
CA ALA A 62 -6.55 8.21 4.81
C ALA A 62 -6.84 9.71 5.00
N PHE A 63 -5.81 10.54 5.13
CA PHE A 63 -5.95 12.00 5.17
C PHE A 63 -6.60 12.54 3.89
N LEU A 64 -6.15 12.10 2.71
CA LEU A 64 -6.68 12.51 1.42
C LEU A 64 -8.10 11.97 1.17
N ALA A 65 -8.46 10.81 1.71
CA ALA A 65 -9.78 10.21 1.56
C ALA A 65 -10.89 11.12 2.10
N GLY A 66 -10.66 11.78 3.23
CA GLY A 66 -11.60 12.73 3.82
C GLY A 66 -11.63 14.11 3.16
N ARG A 67 -10.76 14.38 2.20
CA ARG A 67 -10.56 15.72 1.59
C ARG A 67 -10.71 15.74 0.07
N THR A 68 -10.97 14.58 -0.54
CA THR A 68 -11.23 14.40 -1.98
C THR A 68 -12.53 13.63 -2.18
N THR A 69 -13.13 13.70 -3.36
CA THR A 69 -14.45 13.08 -3.61
C THR A 69 -14.50 12.15 -4.81
N ARG A 70 -13.62 12.30 -5.81
CA ARG A 70 -13.68 11.56 -7.08
C ARG A 70 -12.41 10.79 -7.40
N VAL A 71 -11.24 11.41 -7.18
CA VAL A 71 -9.95 10.82 -7.56
C VAL A 71 -9.72 9.51 -6.81
N GLN A 72 -9.27 8.47 -7.52
CA GLN A 72 -8.88 7.21 -6.90
C GLN A 72 -7.58 7.42 -6.10
N LEU A 73 -7.45 6.75 -4.98
CA LEU A 73 -6.34 6.87 -4.05
C LEU A 73 -5.54 5.58 -4.05
N GLY A 74 -4.29 5.62 -4.52
CA GLY A 74 -3.52 4.41 -4.74
C GLY A 74 -2.14 4.43 -4.09
N THR A 75 -1.54 3.26 -4.02
CA THR A 75 -0.15 3.07 -3.60
C THR A 75 0.74 2.68 -4.77
N THR A 76 1.95 3.25 -4.87
CA THR A 76 2.97 2.90 -5.87
C THR A 76 4.35 2.76 -5.25
N VAL A 77 4.55 1.73 -4.54
CA VAL A 77 3.74 0.55 -4.19
C VAL A 77 3.97 0.20 -2.73
N ILE A 78 3.01 -0.44 -2.07
CA ILE A 78 3.27 -1.03 -0.74
C ILE A 78 4.29 -2.16 -0.88
N VAL A 79 5.36 -2.09 -0.10
CA VAL A 79 6.34 -3.18 0.01
C VAL A 79 5.79 -4.18 1.04
N LEU A 80 5.15 -5.24 0.53
CA LEU A 80 4.43 -6.20 1.37
C LEU A 80 5.26 -6.78 2.53
N PRO A 81 6.56 -7.14 2.33
CA PRO A 81 7.37 -7.67 3.40
C PRO A 81 7.69 -6.71 4.55
N TYR A 82 7.50 -5.40 4.38
CA TYR A 82 7.84 -4.42 5.42
C TYR A 82 6.87 -4.40 6.60
N ARG A 83 5.66 -4.96 6.43
CA ARG A 83 4.60 -4.92 7.44
C ARG A 83 3.99 -6.30 7.67
N ASN A 84 3.42 -6.49 8.85
CA ASN A 84 2.56 -7.64 9.11
C ASN A 84 1.36 -7.62 8.14
N PRO A 85 1.03 -8.74 7.45
CA PRO A 85 -0.06 -8.77 6.47
C PRO A 85 -1.44 -8.46 7.07
N LEU A 86 -1.70 -8.82 8.33
CA LEU A 86 -2.95 -8.47 9.02
C LEU A 86 -3.07 -6.95 9.19
N LEU A 87 -1.96 -6.28 9.55
CA LEU A 87 -1.93 -4.83 9.66
C LEU A 87 -2.13 -4.17 8.28
N THR A 88 -1.45 -4.66 7.25
CA THR A 88 -1.59 -4.17 5.87
C THR A 88 -3.03 -4.33 5.37
N ALA A 89 -3.64 -5.49 5.60
CA ALA A 89 -5.04 -5.74 5.25
C ALA A 89 -5.98 -4.76 5.97
N ARG A 90 -5.78 -4.53 7.26
CA ARG A 90 -6.60 -3.60 8.05
C ARG A 90 -6.48 -2.16 7.56
N LEU A 91 -5.26 -1.68 7.34
CA LEU A 91 -5.00 -0.33 6.87
C LEU A 91 -5.58 -0.10 5.45
N GLY A 92 -5.40 -1.07 4.55
CA GLY A 92 -5.99 -1.01 3.21
C GLY A 92 -7.50 -0.97 3.23
N ALA A 93 -8.15 -1.83 4.04
CA ALA A 93 -9.60 -1.81 4.22
C ALA A 93 -10.10 -0.48 4.79
N ASN A 94 -9.35 0.11 5.74
CA ASN A 94 -9.71 1.42 6.30
C ASN A 94 -9.64 2.53 5.25
N VAL A 95 -8.59 2.58 4.44
CA VAL A 95 -8.50 3.57 3.35
C VAL A 95 -9.61 3.38 2.34
N ASP A 96 -9.97 2.13 2.00
CA ASP A 96 -11.08 1.84 1.09
C ASP A 96 -12.42 2.35 1.65
N GLN A 97 -12.72 2.05 2.91
CA GLN A 97 -13.94 2.52 3.56
C GLN A 97 -13.98 4.04 3.69
N LEU A 98 -12.91 4.68 4.19
CA LEU A 98 -12.82 6.12 4.37
C LEU A 98 -12.91 6.89 3.04
N SER A 99 -12.44 6.28 1.95
CA SER A 99 -12.52 6.84 0.61
C SER A 99 -13.82 6.49 -0.14
N ASN A 100 -14.72 5.72 0.46
CA ASN A 100 -15.94 5.22 -0.18
C ASN A 100 -15.65 4.38 -1.44
N GLY A 101 -14.70 3.44 -1.34
CA GLY A 101 -14.36 2.49 -2.41
C GLY A 101 -13.48 3.06 -3.51
N ARG A 102 -12.70 4.11 -3.24
CA ARG A 102 -11.76 4.72 -4.19
C ARG A 102 -10.32 4.20 -4.06
N PHE A 103 -10.07 3.18 -3.26
CA PHE A 103 -8.73 2.68 -3.01
C PHE A 103 -8.20 1.79 -4.14
N ILE A 104 -6.94 2.01 -4.54
CA ILE A 104 -6.15 1.16 -5.45
C ILE A 104 -4.96 0.60 -4.68
N PHE A 105 -4.94 -0.72 -4.46
CA PHE A 105 -3.85 -1.36 -3.76
C PHE A 105 -2.72 -1.76 -4.72
N GLY A 106 -1.69 -0.92 -4.82
CA GLY A 106 -0.46 -1.25 -5.53
C GLY A 106 0.56 -1.88 -4.59
N CYS A 107 1.13 -3.03 -4.94
CA CYS A 107 2.06 -3.75 -4.08
C CYS A 107 3.24 -4.38 -4.82
N ALA A 108 4.34 -4.61 -4.09
CA ALA A 108 5.56 -5.22 -4.59
C ALA A 108 6.36 -5.96 -3.51
N VAL A 109 7.45 -6.60 -3.96
CA VAL A 109 8.36 -7.37 -3.10
C VAL A 109 9.42 -6.52 -2.38
N GLY A 110 9.67 -5.28 -2.83
CA GLY A 110 10.77 -4.45 -2.34
C GLY A 110 12.16 -4.81 -2.88
N GLY A 111 13.11 -3.89 -2.72
CA GLY A 111 14.44 -4.02 -3.31
C GLY A 111 15.63 -3.48 -2.51
N TRP A 112 15.41 -2.79 -1.41
CA TRP A 112 16.46 -2.14 -0.62
C TRP A 112 16.86 -3.02 0.58
N GLU A 113 17.99 -3.73 0.45
CA GLU A 113 18.41 -4.76 1.42
C GLU A 113 18.69 -4.19 2.82
N ASP A 114 19.22 -2.99 2.91
CA ASP A 114 19.49 -2.31 4.18
C ASP A 114 18.19 -1.85 4.89
N GLU A 115 17.16 -1.48 4.15
CA GLU A 115 15.83 -1.21 4.73
C GLU A 115 15.20 -2.50 5.28
N PHE A 116 15.33 -3.63 4.57
CA PHE A 116 14.94 -4.95 5.10
C PHE A 116 15.67 -5.29 6.39
N ALA A 117 16.99 -5.04 6.43
CA ALA A 117 17.80 -5.29 7.61
C ALA A 117 17.36 -4.41 8.79
N ALA A 118 17.10 -3.12 8.57
CA ALA A 118 16.63 -2.19 9.59
C ALA A 118 15.27 -2.61 10.17
N LEU A 119 14.40 -3.22 9.35
CA LEU A 119 13.08 -3.74 9.75
C LEU A 119 13.13 -5.14 10.37
N GLY A 120 14.31 -5.79 10.41
CA GLY A 120 14.45 -7.16 10.90
C GLY A 120 13.82 -8.22 10.00
N VAL A 121 13.64 -7.90 8.71
CA VAL A 121 13.00 -8.77 7.73
C VAL A 121 14.04 -9.41 6.80
N SER A 122 13.92 -10.70 6.55
CA SER A 122 14.84 -11.41 5.65
C SER A 122 14.69 -11.00 4.19
N TYR A 123 15.69 -10.32 3.65
CA TYR A 123 15.73 -9.94 2.22
C TYR A 123 15.66 -11.16 1.29
N LYS A 124 16.33 -12.27 1.66
CA LYS A 124 16.33 -13.51 0.86
C LYS A 124 14.95 -14.16 0.75
N GLN A 125 14.10 -13.97 1.76
CA GLN A 125 12.75 -14.54 1.80
C GLN A 125 11.68 -13.60 1.28
N ARG A 126 12.01 -12.36 0.86
CA ARG A 126 11.06 -11.31 0.49
C ARG A 126 10.03 -11.73 -0.55
N GLY A 127 10.43 -12.51 -1.57
CA GLY A 127 9.52 -12.98 -2.62
C GLY A 127 8.43 -13.88 -2.06
N ARG A 128 8.80 -14.89 -1.25
CA ARG A 128 7.83 -15.78 -0.59
C ARG A 128 6.96 -15.02 0.40
N LEU A 129 7.57 -14.19 1.24
CA LEU A 129 6.84 -13.39 2.23
C LEU A 129 5.82 -12.48 1.55
N ALA A 130 6.19 -11.82 0.44
CA ALA A 130 5.27 -10.99 -0.33
C ALA A 130 4.11 -11.78 -0.92
N THR A 131 4.37 -12.97 -1.47
CA THR A 131 3.33 -13.84 -2.04
C THR A 131 2.34 -14.27 -0.94
N GLU A 132 2.84 -14.84 0.16
CA GLU A 132 2.00 -15.31 1.26
C GLU A 132 1.24 -14.15 1.93
N SER A 133 1.87 -12.96 2.05
CA SER A 133 1.20 -11.75 2.55
C SER A 133 0.04 -11.32 1.64
N LEU A 134 0.24 -11.33 0.33
CA LEU A 134 -0.81 -10.94 -0.61
C LEU A 134 -1.97 -11.94 -0.60
N GLU A 135 -1.70 -13.24 -0.60
CA GLU A 135 -2.71 -14.30 -0.49
C GLU A 135 -3.54 -14.13 0.80
N ALA A 136 -2.87 -13.90 1.94
CA ALA A 136 -3.51 -13.65 3.23
C ALA A 136 -4.39 -12.39 3.23
N ILE A 137 -3.90 -11.28 2.67
CA ILE A 137 -4.64 -10.02 2.53
C ILE A 137 -5.88 -10.24 1.66
N LEU A 138 -5.73 -10.90 0.51
CA LEU A 138 -6.85 -11.20 -0.39
C LEU A 138 -7.91 -12.05 0.29
N ALA A 139 -7.51 -13.10 1.01
CA ALA A 139 -8.43 -13.94 1.76
C ALA A 139 -9.24 -13.12 2.77
N LEU A 140 -8.59 -12.23 3.52
CA LEU A 140 -9.26 -11.36 4.52
C LEU A 140 -10.22 -10.34 3.90
N TRP A 141 -9.97 -9.88 2.66
CA TRP A 141 -10.82 -8.90 1.98
C TRP A 141 -11.97 -9.53 1.17
N THR A 142 -11.94 -10.83 0.93
CA THR A 142 -12.91 -11.50 0.06
C THR A 142 -13.77 -12.55 0.76
N ALA A 143 -13.42 -12.93 1.98
CA ALA A 143 -14.16 -13.93 2.73
C ALA A 143 -15.43 -13.37 3.39
N ASP A 144 -16.42 -14.23 3.53
CA ASP A 144 -17.68 -13.94 4.25
C ASP A 144 -17.70 -14.57 5.67
N ALA A 145 -16.65 -15.32 6.03
CA ALA A 145 -16.50 -16.00 7.32
C ALA A 145 -15.06 -15.87 7.83
N PRO A 146 -14.77 -16.14 9.11
CA PRO A 146 -13.42 -16.08 9.65
C PRO A 146 -12.40 -16.90 8.85
N VAL A 147 -11.21 -16.34 8.67
CA VAL A 147 -10.13 -16.85 7.81
C VAL A 147 -9.02 -17.41 8.65
N SER A 148 -8.54 -18.59 8.29
CA SER A 148 -7.25 -19.13 8.74
C SER A 148 -6.32 -19.25 7.54
N TYR A 149 -5.05 -18.89 7.73
CA TYR A 149 -4.01 -18.97 6.68
C TYR A 149 -2.79 -19.71 7.21
N GLN A 150 -2.33 -20.72 6.50
CA GLN A 150 -1.23 -21.62 6.89
C GLN A 150 -0.12 -21.64 5.83
N GLY A 151 0.60 -20.50 5.69
CA GLY A 151 1.81 -20.41 4.90
C GLY A 151 3.05 -20.88 5.67
N ARG A 152 4.19 -20.80 5.02
CA ARG A 152 5.48 -21.08 5.65
C ARG A 152 5.96 -19.92 6.53
N LEU A 153 5.73 -18.68 6.11
CA LEU A 153 6.18 -17.44 6.76
C LEU A 153 5.02 -16.65 7.37
N VAL A 154 3.81 -16.78 6.81
CA VAL A 154 2.60 -16.11 7.29
C VAL A 154 1.64 -17.17 7.84
N ARG A 155 1.19 -17.00 9.09
CA ARG A 155 0.23 -17.91 9.73
C ARG A 155 -0.68 -17.12 10.67
N PHE A 156 -1.96 -17.44 10.63
CA PHE A 156 -2.94 -16.97 11.61
C PHE A 156 -4.19 -17.87 11.56
N GLU A 157 -4.99 -17.84 12.61
CA GLU A 157 -6.20 -18.66 12.73
C GLU A 157 -7.37 -17.80 13.18
N ASP A 158 -8.55 -18.13 12.67
CA ASP A 158 -9.86 -17.59 13.08
C ASP A 158 -9.93 -16.06 13.13
N VAL A 159 -9.40 -15.39 12.11
CA VAL A 159 -9.43 -13.93 12.00
C VAL A 159 -10.65 -13.49 11.19
N SER A 160 -11.46 -12.60 11.77
CA SER A 160 -12.63 -12.03 11.08
C SER A 160 -12.26 -11.33 9.79
N PRO A 161 -13.08 -11.45 8.73
CA PRO A 161 -12.90 -10.73 7.49
C PRO A 161 -12.80 -9.22 7.70
N MET A 162 -12.12 -8.55 6.79
CA MET A 162 -11.94 -7.10 6.82
C MET A 162 -12.75 -6.50 5.67
N ALA A 163 -13.90 -5.91 6.01
CA ALA A 163 -14.81 -5.35 5.03
C ALA A 163 -14.15 -4.27 4.16
N THR A 164 -14.35 -4.37 2.85
CA THR A 164 -14.03 -3.35 1.86
C THR A 164 -15.32 -2.93 1.14
N ASN A 165 -15.41 -1.68 0.69
CA ASN A 165 -16.59 -1.18 -0.04
C ASN A 165 -16.67 -1.75 -1.46
N ARG A 166 -15.53 -2.09 -2.05
CA ARG A 166 -15.43 -2.75 -3.35
C ARG A 166 -14.35 -3.81 -3.29
N LYS A 167 -14.40 -4.79 -4.21
CA LYS A 167 -13.23 -5.65 -4.42
C LYS A 167 -12.07 -4.75 -4.83
N PRO A 168 -10.98 -4.66 -4.03
CA PRO A 168 -9.89 -3.74 -4.31
C PRO A 168 -9.30 -3.99 -5.69
N PHE A 169 -9.00 -2.93 -6.41
CA PHE A 169 -8.26 -3.04 -7.65
C PHE A 169 -6.77 -3.20 -7.32
N PHE A 170 -6.15 -4.24 -7.86
CA PHE A 170 -4.75 -4.58 -7.57
C PHE A 170 -3.82 -4.17 -8.70
N MET A 171 -2.70 -3.54 -8.36
CA MET A 171 -1.54 -3.39 -9.22
C MET A 171 -0.37 -4.16 -8.61
N ILE A 172 0.10 -5.19 -9.31
CA ILE A 172 1.20 -6.03 -8.85
C ILE A 172 2.44 -5.71 -9.68
N ASN A 173 3.46 -5.16 -9.04
CA ASN A 173 4.75 -4.86 -9.68
C ASN A 173 5.77 -5.99 -9.46
N SER A 174 5.39 -7.21 -9.85
CA SER A 174 6.27 -8.38 -9.87
C SER A 174 5.73 -9.44 -10.83
N ARG A 175 6.59 -9.95 -11.73
CA ARG A 175 6.21 -11.04 -12.66
C ARG A 175 5.85 -12.31 -11.90
N GLU A 176 6.62 -12.66 -10.88
CA GLU A 176 6.44 -13.88 -10.09
C GLU A 176 5.12 -13.87 -9.29
N MET A 177 4.75 -12.74 -8.73
CA MET A 177 3.48 -12.59 -8.01
C MET A 177 2.28 -12.63 -8.96
N ARG A 178 2.39 -12.03 -10.15
CA ARG A 178 1.30 -12.04 -11.16
C ARG A 178 0.92 -13.44 -11.60
N SER A 179 1.91 -14.31 -11.85
CA SER A 179 1.68 -15.68 -12.33
C SER A 179 1.00 -16.62 -11.33
N ARG A 180 0.91 -16.22 -10.05
CA ARG A 180 0.31 -17.03 -8.98
C ARG A 180 -1.10 -16.58 -8.59
N ILE A 181 -1.51 -15.37 -8.95
CA ILE A 181 -2.73 -14.72 -8.46
C ILE A 181 -3.73 -14.43 -9.58
N LEU A 182 -3.26 -14.28 -10.81
CA LEU A 182 -4.06 -14.12 -12.03
C LEU A 182 -4.10 -15.41 -12.85
#